data_66ad1af8d1b9b4e91358b923e15eca79
#
_entry.id   66ad1af8d1b9b4e91358b923e15eca79
#
_cell.length_a   1.000
_cell.length_b   1.000
_cell.length_c   1.000
_cell.angle_alpha   90.00
_cell.angle_beta   90.00
_cell.angle_gamma   90.00
#
_symmetry.space_group_name_H-M   'P 1'
#
loop_
_entity.id
_entity.type
_entity.pdbx_description
1 polymer ?
#
loop_
_entity_poly.entity_id
_entity_poly.type
_entity_poly.pdbx_seq_one_letter_code
_entity_poly.pdbx_strand_id
1 'polypeptide(L)'
;MDPQEYFNLRDHIYADFNYMHLNDLGCIEFSGRYPDNLLEEINNYSIVAGVIARTYPCDVIHSHDWLTYPAGIHAKQVTGKPLVIHVHATDFDRSRGNVNPTVYAIEKDGMNQADHIITVSNLTRKTVIEKYNIDPAKVTTVHNAVEPLSEEIKAINIPRNTKEKVVTFLGRITMQKGPEYFVEAAAQVLRKNNNVRFVMAGSGDMMNKMIRLAAQRNISDHFHFTGFLKGKQVYEMLKASDVYVMPSVSEPFGISPLEAMQVGVPSIISKQSGCAEILTNAIKTDYWDIDAMADAIYSIITYPAMYQQLKIEGKKEVDEIKWVYAGQKVIDIYNKVIHRSVSYTHLRAHETRHDL
;
A
#
# COMPACT_ATOMS: atom_id res chain seq x y z
N MET A 1 13.78 13.67 16.37
CA MET A 1 14.40 12.59 17.18
C MET A 1 15.25 11.75 16.23
N ASP A 2 16.51 11.57 16.54
CA ASP A 2 17.38 10.68 15.78
C ASP A 2 17.14 9.20 16.14
N PRO A 3 17.66 8.24 15.35
CA PRO A 3 17.44 6.82 15.61
C PRO A 3 17.92 6.37 16.99
N GLN A 4 19.06 6.86 17.49
CA GLN A 4 19.62 6.46 18.77
C GLN A 4 18.77 6.99 19.93
N GLU A 5 18.29 8.21 19.86
CA GLU A 5 17.36 8.80 20.84
C GLU A 5 16.06 7.98 20.91
N TYR A 6 15.53 7.57 19.76
CA TYR A 6 14.32 6.74 19.70
C TYR A 6 14.51 5.39 20.41
N PHE A 7 15.59 4.66 20.09
CA PHE A 7 15.86 3.36 20.71
C PHE A 7 16.19 3.45 22.18
N ASN A 8 16.92 4.47 22.61
CA ASN A 8 17.18 4.71 24.03
C ASN A 8 15.88 4.98 24.81
N LEU A 9 14.99 5.81 24.26
CA LEU A 9 13.69 6.08 24.86
C LEU A 9 12.84 4.81 24.94
N ARG A 10 12.77 4.03 23.87
CA ARG A 10 12.05 2.75 23.84
C ARG A 10 12.56 1.78 24.89
N ASP A 11 13.86 1.57 24.97
CA ASP A 11 14.46 0.61 25.89
C ASP A 11 14.29 1.04 27.35
N HIS A 12 14.33 2.35 27.62
CA HIS A 12 14.03 2.92 28.93
C HIS A 12 12.56 2.71 29.31
N ILE A 13 11.62 2.97 28.40
CA ILE A 13 10.19 2.75 28.61
C ILE A 13 9.88 1.26 28.87
N TYR A 14 10.56 0.33 28.18
CA TYR A 14 10.35 -1.11 28.38
C TYR A 14 10.93 -1.60 29.71
N ALA A 15 11.99 -0.96 30.20
CA ALA A 15 12.61 -1.32 31.47
C ALA A 15 11.82 -0.82 32.69
N ASP A 16 11.13 0.33 32.57
CA ASP A 16 10.45 0.99 33.70
C ASP A 16 8.99 1.33 33.37
N PHE A 17 8.09 0.46 33.82
CA PHE A 17 6.64 0.62 33.68
C PHE A 17 6.07 1.92 34.28
N ASN A 18 6.86 2.65 35.08
CA ASN A 18 6.44 3.86 35.78
C ASN A 18 6.51 5.12 34.92
N TYR A 19 7.04 5.06 33.71
CA TYR A 19 7.15 6.21 32.78
C TYR A 19 5.93 6.39 31.87
N MET A 20 4.85 5.64 32.07
CA MET A 20 3.63 5.85 31.30
C MET A 20 2.98 7.17 31.69
N HIS A 21 2.76 8.04 30.72
CA HIS A 21 1.82 9.15 30.85
C HIS A 21 0.39 8.59 30.93
N LEU A 22 0.03 8.13 32.12
CA LEU A 22 -1.34 7.75 32.41
C LEU A 22 -2.12 9.05 32.72
N ASN A 23 -3.35 9.14 32.20
CA ASN A 23 -4.27 10.18 32.64
C ASN A 23 -4.68 9.92 34.11
N ASP A 24 -5.46 10.83 34.72
CA ASP A 24 -5.93 10.74 36.11
C ASP A 24 -6.73 9.45 36.43
N LEU A 25 -7.15 8.72 35.39
CA LEU A 25 -7.87 7.43 35.46
C LEU A 25 -6.93 6.23 35.29
N GLY A 26 -5.63 6.43 35.10
CA GLY A 26 -4.66 5.38 34.88
C GLY A 26 -4.74 4.76 33.47
N CYS A 27 -5.24 5.52 32.47
CA CYS A 27 -5.39 5.09 31.08
C CYS A 27 -4.44 5.84 30.15
N ILE A 28 -4.01 5.19 29.08
CA ILE A 28 -3.35 5.84 27.96
C ILE A 28 -4.42 6.33 26.99
N GLU A 29 -4.43 7.62 26.67
CA GLU A 29 -5.31 8.18 25.65
C GLU A 29 -4.63 8.18 24.29
N PHE A 30 -5.32 7.68 23.27
CA PHE A 30 -4.90 7.77 21.89
C PHE A 30 -5.70 8.85 21.16
N SER A 31 -5.02 9.73 20.44
CA SER A 31 -5.66 10.84 19.70
C SER A 31 -6.58 10.35 18.57
N GLY A 32 -6.38 9.13 18.09
CA GLY A 32 -7.06 8.58 16.91
C GLY A 32 -6.74 9.34 15.60
N ARG A 33 -5.72 10.20 15.63
CA ARG A 33 -5.23 11.01 14.49
C ARG A 33 -3.72 10.83 14.39
N TYR A 34 -3.12 11.34 13.32
CA TYR A 34 -1.66 11.49 13.28
C TYR A 34 -1.28 12.70 14.15
N PRO A 35 -0.70 12.48 15.35
CA PRO A 35 -0.32 13.55 16.26
C PRO A 35 1.00 14.18 15.81
N ASP A 36 1.27 15.38 16.32
CA ASP A 36 2.54 16.08 16.12
C ASP A 36 3.73 15.27 16.69
N ASN A 37 3.47 14.43 17.73
CA ASN A 37 4.44 13.54 18.35
C ASN A 37 4.15 12.05 18.04
N LEU A 38 4.20 11.69 16.76
CA LEU A 38 3.90 10.34 16.29
C LEU A 38 4.78 9.24 16.93
N LEU A 39 6.04 9.53 17.22
CA LEU A 39 6.97 8.55 17.82
C LEU A 39 6.60 8.20 19.27
N GLU A 40 6.10 9.16 20.02
CA GLU A 40 5.60 8.92 21.39
C GLU A 40 4.34 8.05 21.35
N GLU A 41 3.42 8.31 20.42
CA GLU A 41 2.21 7.49 20.27
C GLU A 41 2.52 6.04 19.85
N ILE A 42 3.54 5.83 19.02
CA ILE A 42 4.05 4.50 18.67
C ILE A 42 4.58 3.78 19.92
N ASN A 43 5.31 4.46 20.77
CA ASN A 43 5.81 3.89 22.02
C ASN A 43 4.66 3.54 22.98
N ASN A 44 3.69 4.45 23.17
CA ASN A 44 2.50 4.20 23.98
C ASN A 44 1.70 2.99 23.45
N TYR A 45 1.53 2.91 22.14
CA TYR A 45 0.88 1.77 21.49
C TYR A 45 1.64 0.46 21.73
N SER A 46 2.97 0.51 21.70
CA SER A 46 3.83 -0.63 22.00
C SER A 46 3.66 -1.17 23.41
N ILE A 47 3.54 -0.27 24.41
CA ILE A 47 3.31 -0.64 25.82
C ILE A 47 1.96 -1.35 25.95
N VAL A 48 0.90 -0.74 25.41
CA VAL A 48 -0.46 -1.31 25.46
C VAL A 48 -0.49 -2.68 24.79
N ALA A 49 0.19 -2.84 23.65
CA ALA A 49 0.28 -4.12 22.96
C ALA A 49 0.95 -5.21 23.84
N GLY A 50 1.99 -4.87 24.60
CA GLY A 50 2.62 -5.77 25.56
C GLY A 50 1.67 -6.21 26.69
N VAL A 51 0.87 -5.29 27.22
CA VAL A 51 -0.16 -5.60 28.24
C VAL A 51 -1.24 -6.53 27.66
N ILE A 52 -1.76 -6.21 26.46
CA ILE A 52 -2.76 -7.03 25.77
C ILE A 52 -2.22 -8.43 25.52
N ALA A 53 -0.97 -8.55 25.03
CA ALA A 53 -0.35 -9.83 24.71
C ALA A 53 -0.15 -10.73 25.94
N ARG A 54 0.08 -10.16 27.13
CA ARG A 54 0.13 -10.91 28.39
C ARG A 54 -1.25 -11.39 28.83
N THR A 55 -2.29 -10.61 28.56
CA THR A 55 -3.66 -10.87 29.04
C THR A 55 -4.39 -11.85 28.14
N TYR A 56 -4.18 -11.75 26.83
CA TYR A 56 -4.87 -12.54 25.83
C TYR A 56 -3.89 -13.48 25.12
N PRO A 57 -4.02 -14.82 25.32
CA PRO A 57 -3.12 -15.78 24.69
C PRO A 57 -3.26 -15.75 23.16
N CYS A 58 -2.12 -15.84 22.48
CA CYS A 58 -2.05 -15.93 21.02
C CYS A 58 -1.00 -16.96 20.62
N ASP A 59 -1.06 -17.48 19.40
CA ASP A 59 -0.06 -18.40 18.84
C ASP A 59 0.96 -17.70 17.94
N VAL A 60 0.58 -16.57 17.35
CA VAL A 60 1.41 -15.74 16.47
C VAL A 60 1.04 -14.27 16.63
N ILE A 61 2.04 -13.42 16.50
CA ILE A 61 1.89 -11.97 16.47
C ILE A 61 2.07 -11.51 15.02
N HIS A 62 1.17 -10.65 14.53
CA HIS A 62 1.26 -10.12 13.17
C HIS A 62 1.19 -8.60 13.19
N SER A 63 2.24 -7.94 12.71
CA SER A 63 2.37 -6.48 12.68
C SER A 63 2.37 -5.95 11.25
N HIS A 64 1.65 -4.86 11.01
CA HIS A 64 1.47 -4.24 9.69
C HIS A 64 2.14 -2.87 9.65
N ASP A 65 3.14 -2.71 8.82
CA ASP A 65 3.95 -1.50 8.62
C ASP A 65 4.66 -0.97 9.87
N TRP A 66 5.57 -0.06 9.68
CA TRP A 66 6.53 0.42 10.66
C TRP A 66 5.91 0.99 11.94
N LEU A 67 4.72 1.57 11.86
CA LEU A 67 4.00 2.11 13.02
C LEU A 67 3.66 1.05 14.07
N THR A 68 3.53 -0.22 13.65
CA THR A 68 3.15 -1.33 14.55
C THR A 68 4.31 -2.28 14.87
N TYR A 69 5.47 -2.11 14.24
CA TYR A 69 6.62 -3.00 14.50
C TYR A 69 7.10 -2.96 15.95
N PRO A 70 7.24 -1.79 16.60
CA PRO A 70 7.61 -1.75 18.02
C PRO A 70 6.62 -2.49 18.92
N ALA A 71 5.32 -2.40 18.63
CA ALA A 71 4.28 -3.12 19.35
C ALA A 71 4.41 -4.64 19.18
N GLY A 72 4.66 -5.11 17.94
CA GLY A 72 4.90 -6.53 17.68
C GLY A 72 6.17 -7.07 18.35
N ILE A 73 7.25 -6.30 18.36
CA ILE A 73 8.50 -6.64 19.04
C ILE A 73 8.26 -6.79 20.54
N HIS A 74 7.61 -5.82 21.16
CA HIS A 74 7.31 -5.89 22.60
C HIS A 74 6.38 -7.05 22.93
N ALA A 75 5.34 -7.29 22.15
CA ALA A 75 4.47 -8.45 22.33
C ALA A 75 5.25 -9.77 22.21
N LYS A 76 6.18 -9.89 21.26
CA LYS A 76 7.09 -11.04 21.12
C LYS A 76 7.96 -11.21 22.37
N GLN A 77 8.55 -10.14 22.90
CA GLN A 77 9.42 -10.18 24.07
C GLN A 77 8.69 -10.68 25.32
N VAL A 78 7.43 -10.23 25.53
CA VAL A 78 6.65 -10.59 26.73
C VAL A 78 5.98 -11.96 26.65
N THR A 79 5.76 -12.50 25.45
CA THR A 79 5.04 -13.78 25.25
C THR A 79 5.92 -14.92 24.77
N GLY A 80 7.07 -14.61 24.16
CA GLY A 80 7.90 -15.61 23.46
C GLY A 80 7.28 -16.13 22.17
N LYS A 81 6.17 -15.57 21.69
CA LYS A 81 5.47 -16.01 20.48
C LYS A 81 6.13 -15.48 19.21
N PRO A 82 6.05 -16.21 18.08
CA PRO A 82 6.66 -15.77 16.83
C PRO A 82 6.01 -14.50 16.31
N LEU A 83 6.83 -13.61 15.72
CA LEU A 83 6.44 -12.36 15.11
C LEU A 83 6.50 -12.46 13.58
N VAL A 84 5.39 -12.23 12.91
CA VAL A 84 5.29 -12.01 11.47
C VAL A 84 5.10 -10.52 11.21
N ILE A 85 5.88 -9.97 10.28
CA ILE A 85 5.74 -8.59 9.83
C ILE A 85 5.19 -8.56 8.42
N HIS A 86 4.21 -7.69 8.16
CA HIS A 86 3.64 -7.44 6.84
C HIS A 86 4.02 -6.04 6.35
N VAL A 87 4.76 -5.98 5.26
CA VAL A 87 5.24 -4.75 4.65
C VAL A 87 4.31 -4.35 3.52
N HIS A 88 3.46 -3.34 3.76
CA HIS A 88 2.59 -2.77 2.74
C HIS A 88 3.27 -1.67 1.95
N ALA A 89 4.20 -0.94 2.57
CA ALA A 89 5.06 0.05 1.93
C ALA A 89 6.27 0.33 2.83
N THR A 90 7.39 0.71 2.22
CA THR A 90 8.57 1.19 2.94
C THR A 90 8.70 2.70 2.84
N ASP A 91 9.59 3.28 3.64
CA ASP A 91 9.89 4.71 3.53
C ASP A 91 10.57 5.06 2.19
N PHE A 92 11.25 4.09 1.55
CA PHE A 92 11.77 4.26 0.18
C PHE A 92 10.65 4.57 -0.83
N ASP A 93 9.48 3.94 -0.70
CA ASP A 93 8.33 4.18 -1.56
C ASP A 93 7.74 5.57 -1.35
N ARG A 94 7.65 6.01 -0.09
CA ARG A 94 7.03 7.28 0.31
C ARG A 94 7.91 8.48 -0.02
N SER A 95 9.24 8.33 0.08
CA SER A 95 10.24 9.41 0.00
C SER A 95 11.00 9.50 -1.33
N ARG A 96 10.70 8.63 -2.29
CA ARG A 96 11.50 8.44 -3.52
C ARG A 96 12.98 8.15 -3.22
N GLY A 97 13.23 7.43 -2.13
CA GLY A 97 14.60 7.06 -1.75
C GLY A 97 15.32 8.04 -0.82
N ASN A 98 14.72 9.20 -0.51
CA ASN A 98 15.22 10.11 0.52
C ASN A 98 14.63 9.76 1.89
N VAL A 99 15.02 8.60 2.41
CA VAL A 99 14.40 8.01 3.60
C VAL A 99 14.65 8.81 4.86
N ASN A 100 13.65 8.86 5.75
CA ASN A 100 13.81 9.36 7.10
C ASN A 100 14.65 8.37 7.92
N PRO A 101 15.80 8.80 8.51
CA PRO A 101 16.71 7.88 9.21
C PRO A 101 16.03 7.13 10.37
N THR A 102 15.15 7.78 11.11
CA THR A 102 14.44 7.17 12.25
C THR A 102 13.43 6.13 11.77
N VAL A 103 12.64 6.44 10.74
CA VAL A 103 11.69 5.49 10.15
C VAL A 103 12.43 4.28 9.58
N TYR A 104 13.52 4.50 8.84
CA TYR A 104 14.37 3.43 8.31
C TYR A 104 14.90 2.52 9.43
N ALA A 105 15.35 3.11 10.55
CA ALA A 105 15.87 2.36 11.68
C ALA A 105 14.78 1.49 12.33
N ILE A 106 13.56 2.02 12.49
CA ILE A 106 12.41 1.27 13.03
C ILE A 106 12.00 0.14 12.07
N GLU A 107 11.91 0.42 10.77
CA GLU A 107 11.61 -0.58 9.75
C GLU A 107 12.64 -1.72 9.78
N LYS A 108 13.93 -1.38 9.80
CA LYS A 108 15.03 -2.34 9.83
C LYS A 108 15.05 -3.18 11.11
N ASP A 109 14.84 -2.56 12.26
CA ASP A 109 14.77 -3.26 13.55
C ASP A 109 13.61 -4.26 13.57
N GLY A 110 12.42 -3.83 13.15
CA GLY A 110 11.25 -4.71 13.03
C GLY A 110 11.49 -5.90 12.11
N MET A 111 12.05 -5.66 10.93
CA MET A 111 12.37 -6.70 9.96
C MET A 111 13.43 -7.68 10.49
N ASN A 112 14.44 -7.20 11.22
CA ASN A 112 15.44 -8.07 11.82
C ASN A 112 14.86 -8.97 12.92
N GLN A 113 14.00 -8.44 13.76
CA GLN A 113 13.43 -9.17 14.91
C GLN A 113 12.24 -10.07 14.53
N ALA A 114 11.64 -9.90 13.36
CA ALA A 114 10.58 -10.78 12.88
C ALA A 114 11.09 -12.20 12.62
N ASP A 115 10.27 -13.20 12.86
CA ASP A 115 10.54 -14.61 12.50
C ASP A 115 10.25 -14.86 11.02
N HIS A 116 9.32 -14.09 10.43
CA HIS A 116 9.04 -14.09 9.00
C HIS A 116 8.50 -12.72 8.55
N ILE A 117 8.72 -12.40 7.27
CA ILE A 117 8.31 -11.15 6.66
C ILE A 117 7.43 -11.47 5.45
N ILE A 118 6.27 -10.82 5.38
CA ILE A 118 5.38 -10.85 4.24
C ILE A 118 5.51 -9.51 3.52
N THR A 119 5.60 -9.55 2.20
CA THR A 119 5.59 -8.35 1.35
C THR A 119 4.45 -8.43 0.34
N VAL A 120 3.83 -7.30 0.02
CA VAL A 120 2.66 -7.25 -0.88
C VAL A 120 3.00 -7.45 -2.36
N SER A 121 4.28 -7.43 -2.72
CA SER A 121 4.77 -7.65 -4.08
C SER A 121 6.23 -8.11 -4.10
N ASN A 122 6.70 -8.63 -5.23
CA ASN A 122 8.12 -8.91 -5.45
C ASN A 122 8.94 -7.61 -5.54
N LEU A 123 8.34 -6.52 -6.00
CA LEU A 123 8.93 -5.18 -5.96
C LEU A 123 9.28 -4.80 -4.51
N THR A 124 8.33 -4.90 -3.60
CA THR A 124 8.55 -4.64 -2.16
C THR A 124 9.53 -5.65 -1.55
N ARG A 125 9.43 -6.94 -1.93
CA ARG A 125 10.37 -7.98 -1.50
C ARG A 125 11.82 -7.62 -1.88
N LYS A 126 12.04 -7.18 -3.09
CA LYS A 126 13.35 -6.72 -3.56
C LYS A 126 13.86 -5.56 -2.72
N THR A 127 13.03 -4.56 -2.44
CA THR A 127 13.39 -3.43 -1.57
C THR A 127 13.79 -3.90 -0.18
N VAL A 128 13.02 -4.80 0.44
CA VAL A 128 13.31 -5.35 1.78
C VAL A 128 14.65 -6.08 1.80
N ILE A 129 14.92 -6.91 0.80
CA ILE A 129 16.19 -7.67 0.72
C ILE A 129 17.37 -6.73 0.46
N GLU A 130 17.30 -5.86 -0.54
CA GLU A 130 18.43 -5.07 -1.00
C GLU A 130 18.71 -3.83 -0.14
N LYS A 131 17.65 -3.14 0.33
CA LYS A 131 17.79 -1.87 1.06
C LYS A 131 17.91 -2.04 2.56
N TYR A 132 17.28 -3.09 3.12
CA TYR A 132 17.36 -3.37 4.56
C TYR A 132 18.32 -4.52 4.88
N ASN A 133 18.89 -5.17 3.85
CA ASN A 133 19.81 -6.30 3.97
C ASN A 133 19.21 -7.47 4.75
N ILE A 134 17.99 -7.86 4.40
CA ILE A 134 17.25 -8.97 5.02
C ILE A 134 17.50 -10.27 4.25
N ASP A 135 17.66 -11.37 4.98
CA ASP A 135 17.79 -12.71 4.39
C ASP A 135 16.58 -13.04 3.50
N PRO A 136 16.78 -13.34 2.21
CA PRO A 136 15.71 -13.73 1.29
C PRO A 136 14.85 -14.91 1.75
N ALA A 137 15.42 -15.84 2.54
CA ALA A 137 14.71 -17.01 3.08
C ALA A 137 13.64 -16.63 4.13
N LYS A 138 13.77 -15.44 4.72
CA LYS A 138 12.86 -14.89 5.71
C LYS A 138 11.68 -14.12 5.08
N VAL A 139 11.70 -13.87 3.76
CA VAL A 139 10.75 -12.98 3.08
C VAL A 139 9.91 -13.75 2.07
N THR A 140 8.59 -13.67 2.21
CA THR A 140 7.62 -14.27 1.26
C THR A 140 6.69 -13.20 0.70
N THR A 141 6.47 -13.23 -0.62
CA THR A 141 5.49 -12.35 -1.28
C THR A 141 4.09 -12.95 -1.20
N VAL A 142 3.16 -12.14 -0.70
CA VAL A 142 1.73 -12.40 -0.72
C VAL A 142 1.05 -11.20 -1.37
N HIS A 143 0.68 -11.32 -2.63
CA HIS A 143 0.04 -10.24 -3.36
C HIS A 143 -1.32 -9.92 -2.73
N ASN A 144 -1.66 -8.64 -2.69
CA ASN A 144 -3.00 -8.19 -2.32
C ASN A 144 -4.02 -8.66 -3.36
N ALA A 145 -5.28 -8.57 -2.99
CA ALA A 145 -6.42 -8.87 -3.84
C ALA A 145 -7.40 -7.69 -3.83
N VAL A 146 -8.57 -7.89 -4.40
CA VAL A 146 -9.65 -6.91 -4.40
C VAL A 146 -10.92 -7.54 -3.82
N GLU A 147 -11.73 -6.74 -3.12
CA GLU A 147 -13.01 -7.19 -2.59
C GLU A 147 -14.02 -7.40 -3.73
N PRO A 148 -14.84 -8.44 -3.67
CA PRO A 148 -15.94 -8.59 -4.60
C PRO A 148 -16.89 -7.38 -4.55
N LEU A 149 -17.35 -6.93 -5.71
CA LEU A 149 -18.29 -5.81 -5.78
C LEU A 149 -19.59 -6.14 -5.04
N SER A 150 -20.02 -5.26 -4.13
CA SER A 150 -21.33 -5.36 -3.49
C SER A 150 -22.47 -5.16 -4.49
N GLU A 151 -23.67 -5.66 -4.18
CA GLU A 151 -24.84 -5.49 -5.04
C GLU A 151 -25.19 -4.00 -5.26
N GLU A 152 -24.95 -3.16 -4.25
CA GLU A 152 -25.10 -1.71 -4.37
C GLU A 152 -24.17 -1.12 -5.43
N ILE A 153 -22.90 -1.53 -5.44
CA ILE A 153 -21.93 -1.06 -6.45
C ILE A 153 -22.25 -1.61 -7.84
N LYS A 154 -22.68 -2.87 -7.93
CA LYS A 154 -23.11 -3.46 -9.21
C LYS A 154 -24.29 -2.70 -9.82
N ALA A 155 -25.24 -2.28 -8.98
CA ALA A 155 -26.44 -1.55 -9.37
C ALA A 155 -26.19 -0.10 -9.81
N ILE A 156 -25.01 0.47 -9.54
CA ILE A 156 -24.68 1.83 -9.98
C ILE A 156 -24.77 1.92 -11.50
N ASN A 157 -25.68 2.73 -11.99
CA ASN A 157 -25.77 3.10 -13.40
C ASN A 157 -25.48 4.61 -13.55
N ILE A 158 -24.44 4.93 -14.30
CA ILE A 158 -24.06 6.31 -14.56
C ILE A 158 -24.53 6.67 -15.98
N PRO A 159 -25.56 7.51 -16.12
CA PRO A 159 -26.00 7.97 -17.42
C PRO A 159 -24.90 8.84 -18.07
N ARG A 160 -24.48 8.49 -19.26
CA ARG A 160 -23.51 9.29 -20.01
C ARG A 160 -24.22 10.42 -20.75
N ASN A 161 -24.05 11.62 -20.23
CA ASN A 161 -24.59 12.85 -20.82
C ASN A 161 -23.57 13.56 -21.74
N THR A 162 -22.37 13.01 -21.89
CA THR A 162 -21.30 13.57 -22.71
C THR A 162 -20.82 12.59 -23.78
N LYS A 163 -20.40 13.13 -24.94
CA LYS A 163 -19.71 12.35 -25.98
C LYS A 163 -18.20 12.28 -25.74
N GLU A 164 -17.68 13.06 -24.78
CA GLU A 164 -16.27 13.06 -24.43
C GLU A 164 -15.86 11.71 -23.84
N LYS A 165 -14.64 11.28 -24.16
CA LYS A 165 -13.99 10.17 -23.48
C LYS A 165 -13.44 10.63 -22.13
N VAL A 166 -13.59 9.82 -21.09
CA VAL A 166 -13.16 10.16 -19.72
C VAL A 166 -11.96 9.32 -19.35
N VAL A 167 -10.84 9.99 -19.06
CA VAL A 167 -9.59 9.37 -18.61
C VAL A 167 -9.34 9.79 -17.17
N THR A 168 -9.22 8.84 -16.26
CA THR A 168 -9.19 9.09 -14.81
C THR A 168 -7.89 8.66 -14.16
N PHE A 169 -7.31 9.56 -13.37
CA PHE A 169 -6.36 9.31 -12.31
C PHE A 169 -7.11 9.28 -10.97
N LEU A 170 -6.89 8.26 -10.15
CA LEU A 170 -7.50 8.14 -8.82
C LEU A 170 -6.43 7.80 -7.78
N GLY A 171 -6.28 8.62 -6.75
CA GLY A 171 -5.35 8.37 -5.65
C GLY A 171 -4.92 9.63 -4.91
N ARG A 172 -4.00 9.48 -3.97
CA ARG A 172 -3.37 10.64 -3.32
C ARG A 172 -2.59 11.45 -4.35
N ILE A 173 -2.78 12.76 -4.36
CA ILE A 173 -2.08 13.65 -5.30
C ILE A 173 -0.74 14.04 -4.67
N THR A 174 0.18 13.09 -4.68
CA THR A 174 1.52 13.18 -4.08
C THR A 174 2.58 12.76 -5.10
N MET A 175 3.83 13.10 -4.80
CA MET A 175 4.97 12.79 -5.65
C MET A 175 5.12 11.27 -5.94
N GLN A 176 4.77 10.41 -4.98
CA GLN A 176 4.79 8.96 -5.14
C GLN A 176 3.86 8.47 -6.25
N LYS A 177 2.70 9.10 -6.40
CA LYS A 177 1.66 8.70 -7.36
C LYS A 177 1.85 9.29 -8.76
N GLY A 178 2.82 10.19 -8.96
CA GLY A 178 3.22 10.70 -10.27
C GLY A 178 2.17 11.49 -11.02
N PRO A 179 1.35 12.38 -10.36
CA PRO A 179 0.27 13.08 -11.02
C PRO A 179 0.76 14.02 -12.14
N GLU A 180 2.01 14.50 -12.08
CA GLU A 180 2.62 15.31 -13.12
C GLU A 180 2.72 14.56 -14.46
N TYR A 181 3.05 13.26 -14.44
CA TYR A 181 3.13 12.45 -15.66
C TYR A 181 1.77 12.27 -16.33
N PHE A 182 0.71 12.18 -15.51
CA PHE A 182 -0.67 12.14 -16.03
C PHE A 182 -1.05 13.43 -16.74
N VAL A 183 -0.70 14.62 -16.20
CA VAL A 183 -0.99 15.91 -16.81
C VAL A 183 -0.20 16.09 -18.11
N GLU A 184 1.07 15.69 -18.14
CA GLU A 184 1.90 15.76 -19.36
C GLU A 184 1.38 14.81 -20.45
N ALA A 185 1.00 13.58 -20.11
CA ALA A 185 0.39 12.65 -21.07
C ALA A 185 -0.95 13.19 -21.61
N ALA A 186 -1.77 13.80 -20.74
CA ALA A 186 -3.02 14.46 -21.14
C ALA A 186 -2.77 15.57 -22.17
N ALA A 187 -1.75 16.39 -21.97
CA ALA A 187 -1.39 17.46 -22.93
C ALA A 187 -1.03 16.88 -24.31
N GLN A 188 -0.37 15.72 -24.36
CA GLN A 188 -0.06 15.05 -25.63
C GLN A 188 -1.30 14.47 -26.31
N VAL A 189 -2.17 13.80 -25.53
CA VAL A 189 -3.42 13.23 -26.07
C VAL A 189 -4.30 14.32 -26.68
N LEU A 190 -4.45 15.47 -25.98
CA LEU A 190 -5.30 16.58 -26.41
C LEU A 190 -4.80 17.26 -27.70
N ARG A 191 -3.53 17.15 -28.05
CA ARG A 191 -3.03 17.59 -29.37
C ARG A 191 -3.57 16.72 -30.53
N LYS A 192 -3.92 15.47 -30.24
CA LYS A 192 -4.42 14.51 -31.24
C LYS A 192 -5.95 14.40 -31.22
N ASN A 193 -6.57 14.55 -30.05
CA ASN A 193 -8.01 14.38 -29.84
C ASN A 193 -8.53 15.31 -28.74
N ASN A 194 -9.32 16.33 -29.10
CA ASN A 194 -9.90 17.28 -28.15
C ASN A 194 -11.21 16.79 -27.51
N ASN A 195 -11.74 15.63 -27.91
CA ASN A 195 -12.97 15.08 -27.35
C ASN A 195 -12.69 14.16 -26.15
N VAL A 196 -11.83 14.62 -25.25
CA VAL A 196 -11.39 13.89 -24.05
C VAL A 196 -11.43 14.77 -22.83
N ARG A 197 -12.00 14.25 -21.74
CA ARG A 197 -12.01 14.83 -20.41
C ARG A 197 -11.05 14.06 -19.51
N PHE A 198 -10.13 14.76 -18.85
CA PHE A 198 -9.24 14.20 -17.86
C PHE A 198 -9.75 14.48 -16.46
N VAL A 199 -9.80 13.47 -15.62
CA VAL A 199 -10.27 13.59 -14.22
C VAL A 199 -9.14 13.23 -13.28
N MET A 200 -8.83 14.13 -12.36
CA MET A 200 -7.89 13.88 -11.26
C MET A 200 -8.68 13.81 -9.97
N ALA A 201 -8.92 12.57 -9.52
CA ALA A 201 -9.69 12.26 -8.32
C ALA A 201 -8.77 11.97 -7.13
N GLY A 202 -8.91 12.77 -6.07
CA GLY A 202 -8.14 12.64 -4.85
C GLY A 202 -7.74 13.97 -4.25
N SER A 203 -6.91 13.92 -3.21
CA SER A 203 -6.32 15.07 -2.54
C SER A 203 -4.84 14.81 -2.22
N GLY A 204 -4.07 15.87 -1.98
CA GLY A 204 -2.68 15.79 -1.64
C GLY A 204 -1.94 17.11 -1.82
N ASP A 205 -0.69 17.14 -1.39
CA ASP A 205 0.19 18.30 -1.38
C ASP A 205 0.50 18.87 -2.79
N MET A 206 0.40 18.02 -3.82
CA MET A 206 0.64 18.44 -5.20
C MET A 206 -0.61 18.95 -5.92
N MET A 207 -1.81 18.99 -5.33
CA MET A 207 -3.04 19.43 -6.00
C MET A 207 -2.88 20.78 -6.68
N ASN A 208 -2.46 21.81 -5.94
CA ASN A 208 -2.27 23.15 -6.48
C ASN A 208 -1.21 23.21 -7.59
N LYS A 209 -0.18 22.37 -7.50
CA LYS A 209 0.84 22.26 -8.55
C LYS A 209 0.24 21.67 -9.83
N MET A 210 -0.63 20.66 -9.72
CA MET A 210 -1.28 20.04 -10.87
C MET A 210 -2.26 20.97 -11.57
N ILE A 211 -3.04 21.76 -10.82
CA ILE A 211 -3.92 22.79 -11.38
C ILE A 211 -3.11 23.82 -12.18
N ARG A 212 -1.98 24.29 -11.62
CA ARG A 212 -1.09 25.23 -12.32
C ARG A 212 -0.45 24.61 -13.55
N LEU A 213 -0.04 23.35 -13.48
CA LEU A 213 0.56 22.63 -14.61
C LEU A 213 -0.45 22.48 -15.76
N ALA A 214 -1.70 22.13 -15.48
CA ALA A 214 -2.75 22.06 -16.48
C ALA A 214 -2.99 23.43 -17.15
N ALA A 215 -2.95 24.53 -16.39
CA ALA A 215 -3.05 25.88 -16.93
C ALA A 215 -1.83 26.25 -17.81
N GLN A 216 -0.63 25.91 -17.38
CA GLN A 216 0.61 26.13 -18.15
C GLN A 216 0.63 25.36 -19.48
N ARG A 217 -0.03 24.19 -19.52
CA ARG A 217 -0.19 23.40 -20.75
C ARG A 217 -1.40 23.83 -21.60
N ASN A 218 -2.18 24.82 -21.17
CA ASN A 218 -3.39 25.30 -21.82
C ASN A 218 -4.46 24.21 -22.01
N ILE A 219 -4.64 23.34 -20.99
CA ILE A 219 -5.60 22.23 -21.00
C ILE A 219 -6.56 22.22 -19.81
N SER A 220 -6.66 23.32 -19.07
CA SER A 220 -7.49 23.42 -17.86
C SER A 220 -8.97 23.15 -18.11
N ASP A 221 -9.48 23.54 -19.27
CA ASP A 221 -10.86 23.32 -19.71
C ASP A 221 -11.19 21.85 -19.98
N HIS A 222 -10.17 21.01 -20.17
CA HIS A 222 -10.30 19.56 -20.31
C HIS A 222 -10.07 18.81 -19.00
N PHE A 223 -9.70 19.49 -17.90
CA PHE A 223 -9.45 18.87 -16.62
C PHE A 223 -10.60 19.07 -15.64
N HIS A 224 -10.89 18.01 -14.86
CA HIS A 224 -11.79 18.08 -13.72
C HIS A 224 -11.06 17.53 -12.47
N PHE A 225 -11.00 18.35 -11.41
CA PHE A 225 -10.41 17.98 -10.12
C PHE A 225 -11.54 17.75 -9.13
N THR A 226 -11.75 16.50 -8.70
CA THR A 226 -12.91 16.14 -7.88
C THR A 226 -12.70 16.41 -6.38
N GLY A 227 -11.44 16.52 -5.92
CA GLY A 227 -11.13 16.38 -4.53
C GLY A 227 -11.20 14.89 -4.07
N PHE A 228 -11.21 14.68 -2.76
CA PHE A 228 -11.21 13.35 -2.17
C PHE A 228 -12.58 12.67 -2.32
N LEU A 229 -12.58 11.44 -2.85
CA LEU A 229 -13.77 10.61 -3.02
C LEU A 229 -13.78 9.46 -1.97
N LYS A 230 -14.97 9.05 -1.51
CA LYS A 230 -15.16 7.99 -0.51
C LYS A 230 -16.16 6.93 -0.97
N GLY A 231 -15.86 5.67 -0.65
CA GLY A 231 -16.78 4.56 -0.80
C GLY A 231 -17.41 4.50 -2.19
N LYS A 232 -18.73 4.61 -2.26
CA LYS A 232 -19.50 4.56 -3.51
C LYS A 232 -19.07 5.56 -4.57
N GLN A 233 -18.65 6.77 -4.17
CA GLN A 233 -18.22 7.83 -5.12
C GLN A 233 -17.00 7.39 -5.95
N VAL A 234 -16.11 6.57 -5.40
CA VAL A 234 -14.97 6.01 -6.13
C VAL A 234 -15.46 5.17 -7.31
N TYR A 235 -16.41 4.27 -7.06
CA TYR A 235 -16.96 3.40 -8.10
C TYR A 235 -17.84 4.14 -9.10
N GLU A 236 -18.55 5.19 -8.67
CA GLU A 236 -19.29 6.08 -9.55
C GLU A 236 -18.33 6.77 -10.54
N MET A 237 -17.20 7.28 -10.04
CA MET A 237 -16.17 7.91 -10.87
C MET A 237 -15.53 6.88 -11.83
N LEU A 238 -15.16 5.70 -11.33
CA LEU A 238 -14.59 4.64 -12.17
C LEU A 238 -15.58 4.21 -13.27
N LYS A 239 -16.85 3.95 -12.94
CA LYS A 239 -17.89 3.58 -13.93
C LYS A 239 -18.18 4.69 -14.95
N ALA A 240 -17.91 5.95 -14.62
CA ALA A 240 -17.99 7.07 -15.56
C ALA A 240 -16.78 7.15 -16.50
N SER A 241 -15.71 6.43 -16.20
CA SER A 241 -14.43 6.47 -16.91
C SER A 241 -14.37 5.52 -18.11
N ASP A 242 -13.63 5.90 -19.16
CA ASP A 242 -13.25 5.02 -20.27
C ASP A 242 -11.88 4.38 -20.05
N VAL A 243 -10.98 5.10 -19.37
CA VAL A 243 -9.61 4.64 -19.10
C VAL A 243 -9.20 5.07 -17.69
N TYR A 244 -8.60 4.17 -16.95
CA TYR A 244 -7.93 4.45 -15.69
C TYR A 244 -6.41 4.50 -15.89
N VAL A 245 -5.73 5.47 -15.28
CA VAL A 245 -4.27 5.64 -15.39
C VAL A 245 -3.64 5.75 -14.02
N MET A 246 -2.66 4.90 -13.74
CA MET A 246 -1.85 4.92 -12.52
C MET A 246 -0.35 5.08 -12.87
N PRO A 247 0.15 6.32 -12.98
CA PRO A 247 1.52 6.62 -13.36
C PRO A 247 2.46 6.68 -12.13
N SER A 248 2.26 5.81 -11.17
CA SER A 248 2.99 5.83 -9.90
C SER A 248 4.49 5.63 -10.09
N VAL A 249 5.29 6.45 -9.41
CA VAL A 249 6.76 6.35 -9.41
C VAL A 249 7.24 5.13 -8.62
N SER A 250 6.55 4.85 -7.52
CA SER A 250 6.71 3.64 -6.71
C SER A 250 5.36 3.26 -6.13
N GLU A 251 4.86 2.10 -6.49
CA GLU A 251 3.59 1.58 -5.98
C GLU A 251 3.83 0.18 -5.43
N PRO A 252 3.86 -0.01 -4.12
CA PRO A 252 4.12 -1.32 -3.52
C PRO A 252 3.20 -2.42 -4.04
N PHE A 253 1.91 -2.11 -4.24
CA PHE A 253 0.98 -2.99 -4.92
C PHE A 253 0.09 -2.25 -5.90
N GLY A 254 -0.90 -1.46 -5.43
CA GLY A 254 -1.87 -0.73 -6.25
C GLY A 254 -3.19 -1.50 -6.39
N ILE A 255 -4.15 -1.26 -5.48
CA ILE A 255 -5.48 -1.89 -5.53
C ILE A 255 -6.39 -1.18 -6.54
N SER A 256 -6.26 0.12 -6.71
CA SER A 256 -7.14 0.92 -7.55
C SER A 256 -7.22 0.51 -9.03
N PRO A 257 -6.15 -0.01 -9.70
CA PRO A 257 -6.30 -0.61 -11.03
C PRO A 257 -7.21 -1.84 -11.04
N LEU A 258 -7.14 -2.66 -9.99
CA LEU A 258 -8.00 -3.84 -9.86
C LEU A 258 -9.47 -3.41 -9.70
N GLU A 259 -9.74 -2.39 -8.86
CA GLU A 259 -11.09 -1.81 -8.70
C GLU A 259 -11.64 -1.24 -10.01
N ALA A 260 -10.80 -0.56 -10.80
CA ALA A 260 -11.18 -0.06 -12.11
C ALA A 260 -11.51 -1.20 -13.08
N MET A 261 -10.67 -2.23 -13.15
CA MET A 261 -10.88 -3.39 -14.02
C MET A 261 -12.10 -4.21 -13.59
N GLN A 262 -12.42 -4.32 -12.30
CA GLN A 262 -13.65 -4.98 -11.82
C GLN A 262 -14.93 -4.35 -12.37
N VAL A 263 -14.94 -3.02 -12.51
CA VAL A 263 -16.10 -2.30 -13.10
C VAL A 263 -16.00 -2.18 -14.62
N GLY A 264 -15.03 -2.87 -15.22
CA GLY A 264 -14.87 -2.96 -16.67
C GLY A 264 -14.17 -1.73 -17.29
N VAL A 265 -13.29 -1.07 -16.57
CA VAL A 265 -12.50 0.06 -17.08
C VAL A 265 -11.08 -0.39 -17.39
N PRO A 266 -10.65 -0.29 -18.66
CA PRO A 266 -9.28 -0.56 -19.07
C PRO A 266 -8.28 0.28 -18.29
N SER A 267 -7.19 -0.35 -17.84
CA SER A 267 -6.21 0.29 -16.98
C SER A 267 -4.83 0.39 -17.64
N ILE A 268 -4.20 1.56 -17.49
CA ILE A 268 -2.80 1.81 -17.82
C ILE A 268 -2.06 1.98 -16.50
N ILE A 269 -1.04 1.17 -16.26
CA ILE A 269 -0.33 1.14 -14.98
C ILE A 269 1.17 1.32 -15.17
N SER A 270 1.82 1.87 -14.16
CA SER A 270 3.28 1.92 -14.11
C SER A 270 3.86 0.52 -13.95
N LYS A 271 4.93 0.20 -14.68
CA LYS A 271 5.74 -0.99 -14.45
C LYS A 271 6.38 -1.02 -13.05
N GLN A 272 6.53 0.14 -12.43
CA GLN A 272 7.04 0.33 -11.07
C GLN A 272 5.92 0.16 -10.02
N SER A 273 5.03 -0.81 -10.24
CA SER A 273 3.94 -1.16 -9.33
C SER A 273 3.86 -2.67 -9.10
N GLY A 274 3.50 -3.08 -7.89
CA GLY A 274 3.37 -4.50 -7.55
C GLY A 274 2.22 -5.19 -8.29
N CYS A 275 1.12 -4.50 -8.60
CA CYS A 275 0.03 -5.06 -9.39
C CYS A 275 0.44 -5.36 -10.84
N ALA A 276 1.50 -4.70 -11.38
CA ALA A 276 2.04 -5.02 -12.69
C ALA A 276 2.63 -6.44 -12.77
N GLU A 277 2.95 -7.06 -11.64
CA GLU A 277 3.47 -8.43 -11.57
C GLU A 277 2.39 -9.46 -11.92
N ILE A 278 1.13 -9.16 -11.62
CA ILE A 278 0.02 -10.11 -11.71
C ILE A 278 -1.03 -9.75 -12.77
N LEU A 279 -1.14 -8.48 -13.17
CA LEU A 279 -2.09 -8.06 -14.20
C LEU A 279 -1.48 -8.23 -15.58
N THR A 280 -2.10 -9.04 -16.43
CA THR A 280 -1.71 -9.27 -17.83
C THR A 280 -2.55 -8.44 -18.82
N ASN A 281 -3.78 -8.11 -18.44
CA ASN A 281 -4.72 -7.35 -19.25
C ASN A 281 -4.77 -5.85 -18.90
N ALA A 282 -3.70 -5.32 -18.31
CA ALA A 282 -3.45 -3.89 -18.15
C ALA A 282 -2.28 -3.48 -19.06
N ILE A 283 -2.33 -2.28 -19.63
CA ILE A 283 -1.19 -1.75 -20.38
C ILE A 283 -0.14 -1.24 -19.37
N LYS A 284 1.11 -1.64 -19.56
CA LYS A 284 2.21 -1.31 -18.66
C LYS A 284 3.18 -0.35 -19.33
N THR A 285 3.36 0.83 -18.76
CA THR A 285 4.33 1.84 -19.21
C THR A 285 5.34 2.15 -18.10
N ASP A 286 6.50 2.64 -18.44
CA ASP A 286 7.33 3.28 -17.44
C ASP A 286 6.72 4.63 -17.07
N TYR A 287 6.72 5.01 -15.77
CA TYR A 287 6.02 6.24 -15.34
C TYR A 287 6.59 7.51 -15.98
N TRP A 288 7.87 7.50 -16.35
CA TRP A 288 8.54 8.63 -17.02
C TRP A 288 8.35 8.65 -18.54
N ASP A 289 7.84 7.57 -19.14
CA ASP A 289 7.61 7.48 -20.58
C ASP A 289 6.23 8.08 -20.93
N ILE A 290 6.23 9.42 -21.03
CA ILE A 290 5.03 10.20 -21.31
C ILE A 290 4.45 9.83 -22.69
N ASP A 291 5.31 9.58 -23.66
CA ASP A 291 4.91 9.26 -25.03
C ASP A 291 4.18 7.92 -25.07
N ALA A 292 4.74 6.87 -24.47
CA ALA A 292 4.10 5.56 -24.37
C ALA A 292 2.77 5.63 -23.59
N MET A 293 2.70 6.42 -22.51
CA MET A 293 1.48 6.61 -21.74
C MET A 293 0.40 7.33 -22.56
N ALA A 294 0.76 8.40 -23.27
CA ALA A 294 -0.15 9.15 -24.12
C ALA A 294 -0.67 8.29 -25.30
N ASP A 295 0.21 7.50 -25.94
CA ASP A 295 -0.16 6.60 -27.02
C ASP A 295 -1.06 5.45 -26.52
N ALA A 296 -0.82 4.93 -25.34
CA ALA A 296 -1.69 3.93 -24.71
C ALA A 296 -3.09 4.50 -24.44
N ILE A 297 -3.20 5.70 -23.86
CA ILE A 297 -4.48 6.39 -23.64
C ILE A 297 -5.18 6.59 -24.99
N TYR A 298 -4.49 7.19 -25.96
CA TYR A 298 -5.04 7.46 -27.29
C TYR A 298 -5.55 6.20 -27.97
N SER A 299 -4.79 5.10 -27.88
CA SER A 299 -5.15 3.82 -28.50
C SER A 299 -6.43 3.23 -27.90
N ILE A 300 -6.56 3.21 -26.57
CA ILE A 300 -7.75 2.68 -25.91
C ILE A 300 -9.00 3.49 -26.27
N ILE A 301 -8.92 4.82 -26.26
CA ILE A 301 -10.09 5.67 -26.57
C ILE A 301 -10.47 5.70 -28.04
N THR A 302 -9.54 5.36 -28.94
CA THR A 302 -9.72 5.45 -30.39
C THR A 302 -10.11 4.11 -31.01
N TYR A 303 -9.57 2.97 -30.54
CA TYR A 303 -9.80 1.66 -31.14
C TYR A 303 -10.78 0.81 -30.33
N PRO A 304 -12.07 0.70 -30.76
CA PRO A 304 -13.11 -0.01 -30.02
C PRO A 304 -12.79 -1.48 -29.73
N ALA A 305 -12.11 -2.17 -30.63
CA ALA A 305 -11.74 -3.57 -30.43
C ALA A 305 -10.76 -3.74 -29.26
N MET A 306 -9.75 -2.87 -29.16
CA MET A 306 -8.79 -2.86 -28.05
C MET A 306 -9.47 -2.53 -26.71
N TYR A 307 -10.33 -1.50 -26.72
CA TYR A 307 -11.12 -1.16 -25.54
C TYR A 307 -11.96 -2.33 -25.04
N GLN A 308 -12.71 -2.99 -25.94
CA GLN A 308 -13.59 -4.11 -25.57
C GLN A 308 -12.80 -5.31 -25.05
N GLN A 309 -11.67 -5.64 -25.68
CA GLN A 309 -10.82 -6.72 -25.23
C GLN A 309 -10.27 -6.47 -23.84
N LEU A 310 -9.66 -5.32 -23.57
CA LEU A 310 -9.13 -4.96 -22.25
C LEU A 310 -10.23 -4.91 -21.20
N LYS A 311 -11.42 -4.41 -21.53
CA LYS A 311 -12.58 -4.38 -20.64
C LYS A 311 -13.03 -5.77 -20.23
N ILE A 312 -13.17 -6.70 -21.18
CA ILE A 312 -13.71 -8.04 -20.92
C ILE A 312 -12.67 -8.91 -20.22
N GLU A 313 -11.47 -9.01 -20.82
CA GLU A 313 -10.42 -9.89 -20.28
C GLU A 313 -9.84 -9.35 -18.97
N GLY A 314 -9.71 -8.01 -18.84
CA GLY A 314 -9.27 -7.39 -17.61
C GLY A 314 -10.22 -7.63 -16.46
N LYS A 315 -11.54 -7.49 -16.68
CA LYS A 315 -12.53 -7.81 -15.65
C LYS A 315 -12.48 -9.27 -15.24
N LYS A 316 -12.42 -10.19 -16.20
CA LYS A 316 -12.33 -11.63 -15.94
C LYS A 316 -11.08 -11.98 -15.15
N GLU A 317 -9.93 -11.40 -15.48
CA GLU A 317 -8.68 -11.61 -14.76
C GLU A 317 -8.78 -11.19 -13.31
N VAL A 318 -9.31 -10.00 -13.03
CA VAL A 318 -9.39 -9.45 -11.68
C VAL A 318 -10.43 -10.17 -10.82
N ASP A 319 -11.52 -10.68 -11.39
CA ASP A 319 -12.54 -11.46 -10.68
C ASP A 319 -11.95 -12.78 -10.08
N GLU A 320 -10.78 -13.24 -10.58
CA GLU A 320 -10.04 -14.39 -10.03
C GLU A 320 -9.00 -14.04 -8.96
N ILE A 321 -8.69 -12.75 -8.76
CA ILE A 321 -7.74 -12.27 -7.74
C ILE A 321 -8.50 -12.06 -6.42
N LYS A 322 -8.57 -13.10 -5.57
CA LYS A 322 -9.42 -13.16 -4.38
C LYS A 322 -8.62 -13.17 -3.09
N TRP A 323 -9.10 -12.46 -2.08
CA TRP A 323 -8.48 -12.40 -0.75
C TRP A 323 -8.34 -13.76 -0.08
N VAL A 324 -9.22 -14.73 -0.38
CA VAL A 324 -9.12 -16.09 0.19
C VAL A 324 -7.79 -16.76 -0.16
N TYR A 325 -7.24 -16.53 -1.33
CA TYR A 325 -5.94 -17.10 -1.72
C TYR A 325 -4.77 -16.41 -1.04
N ALA A 326 -4.85 -15.10 -0.86
CA ALA A 326 -3.87 -14.34 -0.07
C ALA A 326 -3.92 -14.78 1.41
N GLY A 327 -5.12 -14.90 1.99
CA GLY A 327 -5.33 -15.37 3.35
C GLY A 327 -4.78 -16.77 3.60
N GLN A 328 -4.97 -17.71 2.65
CA GLN A 328 -4.41 -19.06 2.77
C GLN A 328 -2.88 -19.04 2.84
N LYS A 329 -2.22 -18.25 2.01
CA LYS A 329 -0.75 -18.10 2.07
C LYS A 329 -0.27 -17.52 3.41
N VAL A 330 -1.02 -16.59 3.99
CA VAL A 330 -0.72 -16.04 5.32
C VAL A 330 -0.86 -17.12 6.40
N ILE A 331 -1.92 -17.94 6.36
CA ILE A 331 -2.12 -19.07 7.27
C ILE A 331 -0.97 -20.08 7.15
N ASP A 332 -0.53 -20.40 5.94
CA ASP A 332 0.59 -21.32 5.71
C ASP A 332 1.90 -20.79 6.32
N ILE A 333 2.12 -19.47 6.26
CA ILE A 333 3.25 -18.79 6.92
C ILE A 333 3.12 -18.88 8.45
N TYR A 334 1.93 -18.65 9.01
CA TYR A 334 1.71 -18.80 10.46
C TYR A 334 2.04 -20.21 10.92
N ASN A 335 1.51 -21.23 10.26
CA ASN A 335 1.82 -22.63 10.59
C ASN A 335 3.31 -22.92 10.56
N LYS A 336 4.03 -22.40 9.55
CA LYS A 336 5.48 -22.57 9.41
C LYS A 336 6.26 -21.94 10.58
N VAL A 337 5.91 -20.75 11.04
CA VAL A 337 6.63 -20.06 12.12
C VAL A 337 6.29 -20.66 13.49
N ILE A 338 5.03 -21.08 13.72
CA ILE A 338 4.60 -21.73 14.94
C ILE A 338 5.33 -23.07 15.12
N HIS A 339 5.39 -23.90 14.08
CA HIS A 339 6.10 -25.19 14.15
C HIS A 339 7.61 -25.04 14.38
N ARG A 340 8.26 -24.04 13.81
CA ARG A 340 9.68 -23.75 14.06
C ARG A 340 9.93 -23.36 15.52
N SER A 341 9.07 -22.56 16.10
CA SER A 341 9.16 -22.14 17.51
C SER A 341 9.08 -23.34 18.46
N VAL A 342 8.17 -24.28 18.22
CA VAL A 342 8.01 -25.50 19.02
C VAL A 342 9.26 -26.41 18.93
N SER A 343 9.82 -26.61 17.74
CA SER A 343 11.02 -27.43 17.54
C SER A 343 12.24 -26.84 18.25
N TYR A 344 12.40 -25.52 18.26
CA TYR A 344 13.52 -24.85 18.94
C TYR A 344 13.41 -24.94 20.47
N THR A 345 12.20 -24.89 21.01
CA THR A 345 11.95 -25.04 22.45
C THR A 345 12.26 -26.47 22.92
N HIS A 346 11.95 -27.47 22.13
CA HIS A 346 12.28 -28.88 22.42
C HIS A 346 13.80 -29.16 22.38
N LEU A 347 14.53 -28.58 21.44
CA LEU A 347 15.98 -28.70 21.35
C LEU A 347 16.69 -28.10 22.58
N ARG A 348 16.32 -26.89 23.00
CA ARG A 348 16.85 -26.24 24.20
C ARG A 348 16.51 -27.01 25.47
N ALA A 349 15.33 -27.60 25.60
CA ALA A 349 14.96 -28.43 26.75
C ALA A 349 15.77 -29.74 26.82
N HIS A 350 16.32 -30.24 25.71
CA HIS A 350 17.22 -31.39 25.67
C HIS A 350 18.66 -31.00 26.03
N GLU A 351 19.16 -29.86 25.58
CA GLU A 351 20.52 -29.38 25.90
C GLU A 351 20.67 -29.08 27.40
N THR A 352 19.68 -28.48 28.05
CA THR A 352 19.70 -28.22 29.50
C THR A 352 19.56 -29.47 30.39
N ARG A 353 19.20 -30.63 29.85
CA ARG A 353 19.14 -31.92 30.58
C ARG A 353 20.45 -32.70 30.55
N HIS A 354 21.42 -32.29 29.75
CA HIS A 354 22.75 -32.95 29.71
C HIS A 354 23.81 -32.25 30.56
N ASP A 355 23.48 -31.10 31.17
CA ASP A 355 24.39 -30.34 32.04
C ASP A 355 24.03 -30.42 33.55
N LEU A 356 23.31 -31.46 33.98
CA LEU A 356 23.01 -31.75 35.40
C LEU A 356 23.52 -33.15 35.77
#